data_853f5d5a4d8544a27c5b6554c18fca19
#
_entry.id   853f5d5a4d8544a27c5b6554c18fca19
#
_cell.length_a   1.000
_cell.length_b   1.000
_cell.length_c   1.000
_cell.angle_alpha   90.00
_cell.angle_beta   90.00
_cell.angle_gamma   90.00
#
_symmetry.space_group_name_H-M   'P 1'
#
loop_
_entity.id
_entity.type
_entity.pdbx_description
1 polymer ?
#
loop_
_entity_poly.entity_id
_entity_poly.type
_entity_poly.pdbx_seq_one_letter_code
_entity_poly.pdbx_strand_id
1 'polypeptide(L)'
;MRFTIITVAFNSEKTIGKTMESVLNQSYTDVEYLIIDGASQDRTVDTAEHYRNALEEKGIALRIISEPDHGIYDAMNKGIREARGDVIGILNTGDYYEPEALKIAADTFEKEACDLLFANIRLHKENGISYLKKARLRRFQTSRDWNHPTTFVKAQLYKKYPFPGLGIHDDYGFYLKMRKLGKKIVVVDEVLANFMMGGASNHKSFGEAVRRIRDRYRYCYRINGYSRWYMVECVVIEGAKMLIG
;
A
#
# COMPACT_ATOMS: atom_id res chain seq x y z
N MET A 1 17.54 11.32 2.29
CA MET A 1 16.09 11.23 2.76
C MET A 1 15.81 9.78 3.09
N ARG A 2 15.62 9.47 4.36
CA ARG A 2 15.47 8.08 4.79
C ARG A 2 14.04 7.57 4.56
N PHE A 3 13.93 6.40 3.94
CA PHE A 3 12.64 5.70 3.81
C PHE A 3 12.44 4.71 4.95
N THR A 4 11.19 4.55 5.39
CA THR A 4 10.75 3.36 6.10
C THR A 4 9.82 2.58 5.19
N ILE A 5 10.18 1.35 4.86
CA ILE A 5 9.28 0.43 4.17
C ILE A 5 8.64 -0.46 5.22
N ILE A 6 7.31 -0.54 5.20
CA ILE A 6 6.53 -1.37 6.12
C ILE A 6 5.90 -2.51 5.33
N THR A 7 6.19 -3.75 5.73
CA THR A 7 5.46 -4.91 5.24
C THR A 7 4.63 -5.49 6.37
N VAL A 8 3.31 -5.58 6.16
CA VAL A 8 2.41 -6.26 7.09
C VAL A 8 2.23 -7.71 6.65
N ALA A 9 2.30 -8.64 7.60
CA ALA A 9 2.29 -10.08 7.35
C ALA A 9 1.37 -10.81 8.34
N PHE A 10 0.64 -11.80 7.84
CA PHE A 10 -0.06 -12.77 8.66
C PHE A 10 -0.20 -14.09 7.89
N ASN A 11 0.40 -15.16 8.41
CA ASN A 11 0.44 -16.49 7.78
C ASN A 11 0.84 -16.42 6.29
N SER A 12 2.00 -15.79 6.03
CA SER A 12 2.46 -15.40 4.69
C SER A 12 3.78 -16.07 4.28
N GLU A 13 4.13 -17.22 4.85
CA GLU A 13 5.40 -17.92 4.61
C GLU A 13 5.75 -18.11 3.12
N LYS A 14 4.72 -18.28 2.27
CA LYS A 14 4.87 -18.52 0.83
C LYS A 14 5.10 -17.24 0.02
N THR A 15 4.78 -16.09 0.56
CA THR A 15 4.73 -14.83 -0.20
C THR A 15 5.69 -13.76 0.30
N ILE A 16 6.01 -13.78 1.61
CA ILE A 16 6.85 -12.75 2.23
C ILE A 16 8.27 -12.70 1.62
N GLY A 17 8.85 -13.85 1.27
CA GLY A 17 10.20 -13.92 0.69
C GLY A 17 10.35 -13.05 -0.56
N LYS A 18 9.39 -13.13 -1.50
CA LYS A 18 9.40 -12.31 -2.73
C LYS A 18 9.33 -10.81 -2.42
N THR A 19 8.53 -10.42 -1.46
CA THR A 19 8.42 -9.02 -1.02
C THR A 19 9.75 -8.53 -0.46
N MET A 20 10.36 -9.31 0.44
CA MET A 20 11.64 -8.96 1.06
C MET A 20 12.79 -8.89 0.05
N GLU A 21 12.84 -9.83 -0.89
CA GLU A 21 13.81 -9.85 -1.97
C GLU A 21 13.73 -8.56 -2.81
N SER A 22 12.51 -8.06 -3.07
CA SER A 22 12.34 -6.83 -3.83
C SER A 22 12.85 -5.59 -3.09
N VAL A 23 12.78 -5.57 -1.75
CA VAL A 23 13.36 -4.49 -0.94
C VAL A 23 14.89 -4.64 -0.86
N LEU A 24 15.39 -5.86 -0.69
CA LEU A 24 16.83 -6.17 -0.73
C LEU A 24 17.46 -5.71 -2.04
N ASN A 25 16.78 -5.88 -3.17
CA ASN A 25 17.29 -5.57 -4.51
C ASN A 25 17.08 -4.10 -4.94
N GLN A 26 16.66 -3.20 -4.05
CA GLN A 26 16.58 -1.78 -4.37
C GLN A 26 17.96 -1.17 -4.58
N SER A 27 18.06 -0.25 -5.55
CA SER A 27 19.27 0.54 -5.78
C SER A 27 19.47 1.64 -4.73
N TYR A 28 18.42 2.07 -4.06
CA TYR A 28 18.42 3.05 -2.98
C TYR A 28 18.45 2.35 -1.62
N THR A 29 19.45 2.63 -0.79
CA THR A 29 19.73 1.87 0.45
C THR A 29 19.56 2.64 1.77
N ASP A 30 19.29 3.97 1.74
CA ASP A 30 18.96 4.71 2.96
C ASP A 30 17.53 4.36 3.42
N VAL A 31 17.39 3.10 3.84
CA VAL A 31 16.10 2.43 4.12
C VAL A 31 16.12 1.78 5.49
N GLU A 32 15.07 1.99 6.26
CA GLU A 32 14.65 1.14 7.38
C GLU A 32 13.55 0.21 6.87
N TYR A 33 13.68 -1.08 7.13
CA TYR A 33 12.66 -2.05 6.73
C TYR A 33 11.98 -2.63 7.97
N LEU A 34 10.66 -2.45 8.07
CA LEU A 34 9.83 -2.94 9.17
C LEU A 34 8.92 -4.06 8.68
N ILE A 35 9.02 -5.23 9.31
CA ILE A 35 8.03 -6.30 9.19
C ILE A 35 7.13 -6.22 10.41
N ILE A 36 5.82 -6.07 10.18
CA ILE A 36 4.79 -6.10 11.22
C ILE A 36 3.99 -7.37 11.01
N ASP A 37 4.25 -8.35 11.86
CA ASP A 37 3.63 -9.66 11.79
C ASP A 37 2.50 -9.78 12.82
N GLY A 38 1.32 -10.22 12.38
CA GLY A 38 0.12 -10.38 13.19
C GLY A 38 0.11 -11.63 14.08
N ALA A 39 1.26 -12.04 14.64
CA ALA A 39 1.46 -13.29 15.36
C ALA A 39 1.18 -14.54 14.50
N SER A 40 1.82 -14.62 13.35
CA SER A 40 1.74 -15.77 12.43
C SER A 40 2.07 -17.09 13.12
N GLN A 41 1.40 -18.14 12.71
CA GLN A 41 1.58 -19.51 13.23
C GLN A 41 2.33 -20.42 12.25
N ASP A 42 2.66 -19.90 11.07
CA ASP A 42 3.48 -20.55 10.05
C ASP A 42 4.94 -20.04 10.11
N ARG A 43 5.74 -20.32 9.09
CA ARG A 43 7.14 -19.90 9.04
C ARG A 43 7.35 -18.46 8.52
N THR A 44 6.37 -17.60 8.62
CA THR A 44 6.46 -16.19 8.14
C THR A 44 7.63 -15.45 8.78
N VAL A 45 7.73 -15.49 10.11
CA VAL A 45 8.80 -14.79 10.86
C VAL A 45 10.16 -15.41 10.57
N ASP A 46 10.27 -16.74 10.56
CA ASP A 46 11.53 -17.45 10.24
C ASP A 46 12.02 -17.07 8.84
N THR A 47 11.08 -17.02 7.85
CA THR A 47 11.40 -16.63 6.48
C THR A 47 11.89 -15.18 6.44
N ALA A 48 11.29 -14.28 7.21
CA ALA A 48 11.72 -12.88 7.28
C ALA A 48 13.12 -12.75 7.91
N GLU A 49 13.39 -13.46 8.99
CA GLU A 49 14.71 -13.46 9.66
C GLU A 49 15.83 -13.97 8.75
N HIS A 50 15.54 -14.88 7.84
CA HIS A 50 16.53 -15.39 6.88
C HIS A 50 17.15 -14.28 6.00
N TYR A 51 16.45 -13.18 5.75
CA TYR A 51 16.95 -12.04 4.96
C TYR A 51 17.79 -11.04 5.77
N ARG A 52 17.88 -11.18 7.10
CA ARG A 52 18.52 -10.19 7.97
C ARG A 52 19.95 -9.87 7.56
N ASN A 53 20.79 -10.87 7.47
CA ASN A 53 22.21 -10.65 7.15
C ASN A 53 22.40 -9.97 5.79
N ALA A 54 21.67 -10.42 4.77
CA ALA A 54 21.77 -9.85 3.42
C ALA A 54 21.30 -8.38 3.38
N LEU A 55 20.26 -8.03 4.13
CA LEU A 55 19.77 -6.65 4.25
C LEU A 55 20.78 -5.77 5.00
N GLU A 56 21.34 -6.26 6.11
CA GLU A 56 22.33 -5.55 6.92
C GLU A 56 23.63 -5.31 6.13
N GLU A 57 24.11 -6.31 5.39
CA GLU A 57 25.29 -6.17 4.48
C GLU A 57 25.05 -5.07 3.42
N LYS A 58 23.81 -4.87 3.02
CA LYS A 58 23.40 -3.82 2.08
C LYS A 58 23.16 -2.45 2.75
N GLY A 59 23.26 -2.38 4.07
CA GLY A 59 23.02 -1.16 4.86
C GLY A 59 21.55 -0.88 5.15
N ILE A 60 20.65 -1.85 4.90
CA ILE A 60 19.21 -1.75 5.18
C ILE A 60 18.93 -2.33 6.57
N ALA A 61 18.48 -1.50 7.51
CA ALA A 61 18.18 -1.92 8.88
C ALA A 61 16.83 -2.66 8.94
N LEU A 62 16.86 -3.97 9.21
CA LEU A 62 15.66 -4.79 9.40
C LEU A 62 15.20 -4.81 10.85
N ARG A 63 13.91 -4.53 11.07
CA ARG A 63 13.22 -4.74 12.35
C ARG A 63 11.96 -5.58 12.10
N ILE A 64 11.78 -6.61 12.93
CA ILE A 64 10.61 -7.50 12.89
C ILE A 64 9.88 -7.36 14.23
N ILE A 65 8.58 -7.08 14.17
CA ILE A 65 7.68 -6.97 15.31
C ILE A 65 6.55 -7.96 15.07
N SER A 66 6.50 -9.01 15.89
CA SER A 66 5.47 -10.05 15.81
C SER A 66 4.62 -9.99 17.07
N GLU A 67 3.37 -9.59 16.91
CA GLU A 67 2.36 -9.52 17.98
C GLU A 67 0.95 -9.50 17.38
N PRO A 68 -0.08 -9.97 18.12
CA PRO A 68 -1.45 -9.98 17.64
C PRO A 68 -1.93 -8.59 17.19
N ASP A 69 -2.69 -8.54 16.10
CA ASP A 69 -3.33 -7.33 15.61
C ASP A 69 -4.84 -7.50 15.43
N HIS A 70 -5.53 -6.39 15.19
CA HIS A 70 -6.96 -6.32 14.90
C HIS A 70 -7.24 -6.13 13.39
N GLY A 71 -6.35 -6.68 12.54
CA GLY A 71 -6.43 -6.63 11.09
C GLY A 71 -5.40 -5.70 10.45
N ILE A 72 -5.36 -5.73 9.11
CA ILE A 72 -4.30 -5.14 8.29
C ILE A 72 -3.99 -3.67 8.61
N TYR A 73 -4.99 -2.84 8.89
CA TYR A 73 -4.77 -1.42 9.18
C TYR A 73 -4.26 -1.17 10.60
N ASP A 74 -4.55 -2.07 11.56
CA ASP A 74 -3.91 -2.01 12.86
C ASP A 74 -2.42 -2.34 12.74
N ALA A 75 -2.08 -3.39 12.00
CA ALA A 75 -0.68 -3.72 11.68
C ALA A 75 0.04 -2.56 10.96
N MET A 76 -0.58 -1.96 9.95
CA MET A 76 -0.03 -0.78 9.27
C MET A 76 0.20 0.39 10.23
N ASN A 77 -0.76 0.68 11.12
CA ASN A 77 -0.64 1.73 12.12
C ASN A 77 0.48 1.46 13.13
N LYS A 78 0.70 0.18 13.52
CA LYS A 78 1.86 -0.19 14.35
C LYS A 78 3.16 0.16 13.62
N GLY A 79 3.30 -0.26 12.36
CA GLY A 79 4.47 0.09 11.55
C GLY A 79 4.67 1.60 11.40
N ILE A 80 3.60 2.37 11.19
CA ILE A 80 3.65 3.83 11.10
C ILE A 80 4.15 4.47 12.41
N ARG A 81 3.74 3.97 13.57
CA ARG A 81 4.22 4.46 14.87
C ARG A 81 5.71 4.18 15.04
N GLU A 82 6.16 3.00 14.63
CA GLU A 82 7.54 2.53 14.76
C GLU A 82 8.50 3.12 13.72
N ALA A 83 7.99 3.66 12.63
CA ALA A 83 8.76 4.22 11.52
C ALA A 83 9.63 5.41 11.95
N ARG A 84 10.91 5.41 11.54
CA ARG A 84 11.91 6.44 11.84
C ARG A 84 12.38 7.22 10.62
N GLY A 85 11.97 6.80 9.42
CA GLY A 85 12.29 7.49 8.16
C GLY A 85 11.45 8.74 7.94
N ASP A 86 11.90 9.56 7.00
CA ASP A 86 11.22 10.80 6.58
C ASP A 86 9.98 10.49 5.73
N VAL A 87 10.04 9.39 4.97
CA VAL A 87 9.00 8.93 4.06
C VAL A 87 8.65 7.47 4.38
N ILE A 88 7.37 7.15 4.34
CA ILE A 88 6.87 5.78 4.54
C ILE A 88 6.27 5.26 3.24
N GLY A 89 6.69 4.06 2.83
CA GLY A 89 6.03 3.20 1.87
C GLY A 89 5.47 1.96 2.56
N ILE A 90 4.27 1.52 2.15
CA ILE A 90 3.65 0.31 2.68
C ILE A 90 3.51 -0.70 1.54
N LEU A 91 4.15 -1.85 1.71
CA LEU A 91 4.20 -2.94 0.72
C LEU A 91 3.75 -4.23 1.40
N ASN A 92 2.54 -4.68 1.09
CA ASN A 92 1.99 -5.90 1.69
C ASN A 92 2.69 -7.16 1.19
N THR A 93 2.66 -8.24 1.98
CA THR A 93 3.19 -9.54 1.55
C THR A 93 2.57 -10.02 0.25
N GLY A 94 3.43 -10.49 -0.67
CA GLY A 94 3.05 -10.91 -2.03
C GLY A 94 3.25 -9.83 -3.08
N ASP A 95 3.13 -8.55 -2.73
CA ASP A 95 3.48 -7.43 -3.60
C ASP A 95 5.00 -7.21 -3.59
N TYR A 96 5.55 -6.63 -4.66
CA TYR A 96 6.98 -6.39 -4.77
C TYR A 96 7.30 -5.14 -5.60
N TYR A 97 8.38 -4.45 -5.24
CA TYR A 97 8.87 -3.28 -5.96
C TYR A 97 9.65 -3.63 -7.22
N GLU A 98 9.66 -2.71 -8.19
CA GLU A 98 10.65 -2.69 -9.25
C GLU A 98 12.02 -2.23 -8.67
N PRO A 99 13.17 -2.62 -9.27
CA PRO A 99 14.49 -2.38 -8.67
C PRO A 99 14.84 -0.91 -8.40
N GLU A 100 14.32 0.01 -9.21
CA GLU A 100 14.59 1.45 -9.09
C GLU A 100 13.48 2.22 -8.34
N ALA A 101 12.50 1.52 -7.76
CA ALA A 101 11.30 2.17 -7.21
C ALA A 101 11.62 3.20 -6.13
N LEU A 102 12.48 2.85 -5.17
CA LEU A 102 12.85 3.76 -4.09
C LEU A 102 13.74 4.90 -4.55
N LYS A 103 14.62 4.67 -5.53
CA LYS A 103 15.46 5.73 -6.13
C LYS A 103 14.58 6.76 -6.84
N ILE A 104 13.64 6.31 -7.69
CA ILE A 104 12.70 7.19 -8.39
C ILE A 104 11.84 7.97 -7.39
N ALA A 105 11.38 7.31 -6.31
CA ALA A 105 10.62 7.97 -5.26
C ALA A 105 11.46 9.05 -4.56
N ALA A 106 12.72 8.76 -4.19
CA ALA A 106 13.62 9.71 -3.53
C ALA A 106 13.86 10.93 -4.41
N ASP A 107 14.24 10.73 -5.67
CA ASP A 107 14.49 11.80 -6.64
C ASP A 107 13.24 12.67 -6.85
N THR A 108 12.05 12.06 -6.86
CA THR A 108 10.79 12.79 -6.98
C THR A 108 10.50 13.66 -5.76
N PHE A 109 10.70 13.14 -4.54
CA PHE A 109 10.54 13.94 -3.31
C PHE A 109 11.49 15.12 -3.25
N GLU A 110 12.74 14.92 -3.66
CA GLU A 110 13.76 16.00 -3.70
C GLU A 110 13.41 17.07 -4.73
N LYS A 111 13.08 16.64 -5.96
CA LYS A 111 12.80 17.55 -7.07
C LYS A 111 11.49 18.31 -6.87
N GLU A 112 10.43 17.61 -6.49
CA GLU A 112 9.08 18.16 -6.45
C GLU A 112 8.70 18.72 -5.09
N ALA A 113 9.45 18.45 -4.01
CA ALA A 113 9.10 18.81 -2.64
C ALA A 113 7.64 18.46 -2.28
N CYS A 114 7.17 17.28 -2.75
CA CYS A 114 5.80 16.82 -2.56
C CYS A 114 5.53 16.30 -1.14
N ASP A 115 4.25 16.18 -0.79
CA ASP A 115 3.80 15.59 0.48
C ASP A 115 3.60 14.08 0.39
N LEU A 116 3.16 13.62 -0.80
CA LEU A 116 3.06 12.22 -1.16
C LEU A 116 3.16 12.05 -2.67
N LEU A 117 3.58 10.88 -3.09
CA LEU A 117 3.54 10.46 -4.48
C LEU A 117 2.90 9.08 -4.61
N PHE A 118 2.45 8.75 -5.81
CA PHE A 118 2.09 7.41 -6.23
C PHE A 118 2.36 7.23 -7.73
N ALA A 119 2.42 5.98 -8.18
CA ALA A 119 2.88 5.65 -9.52
C ALA A 119 2.04 4.56 -10.18
N ASN A 120 2.38 4.22 -11.42
CA ASN A 120 1.81 3.08 -12.12
C ASN A 120 2.17 1.78 -11.39
N ILE A 121 1.32 0.77 -11.56
CA ILE A 121 1.50 -0.56 -10.99
C ILE A 121 1.24 -1.63 -12.06
N ARG A 122 1.97 -2.72 -12.01
CA ARG A 122 1.69 -3.92 -12.79
C ARG A 122 0.84 -4.88 -11.95
N LEU A 123 -0.29 -5.28 -12.49
CA LEU A 123 -1.20 -6.23 -11.85
C LEU A 123 -0.99 -7.60 -12.46
N HIS A 124 -0.84 -8.62 -11.61
CA HIS A 124 -0.64 -10.02 -12.01
C HIS A 124 -1.82 -10.85 -11.56
N LYS A 125 -2.48 -11.53 -12.50
CA LYS A 125 -3.53 -12.51 -12.22
C LYS A 125 -2.91 -13.88 -11.94
N GLU A 126 -3.62 -14.74 -11.20
CA GLU A 126 -3.21 -16.11 -10.91
C GLU A 126 -2.99 -16.96 -12.17
N ASN A 127 -3.69 -16.65 -13.27
CA ASN A 127 -3.53 -17.31 -14.57
C ASN A 127 -2.32 -16.82 -15.38
N GLY A 128 -1.41 -16.04 -14.79
CA GLY A 128 -0.20 -15.53 -15.42
C GLY A 128 -0.37 -14.27 -16.28
N ILE A 129 -1.58 -13.80 -16.48
CA ILE A 129 -1.82 -12.57 -17.26
C ILE A 129 -1.44 -11.35 -16.41
N SER A 130 -0.66 -10.45 -17.00
CA SER A 130 -0.29 -9.17 -16.37
C SER A 130 -0.78 -8.00 -17.20
N TYR A 131 -1.13 -6.91 -16.54
CA TYR A 131 -1.49 -5.66 -17.22
C TYR A 131 -1.09 -4.43 -16.40
N LEU A 132 -0.80 -3.35 -17.13
CA LEU A 132 -0.46 -2.05 -16.54
C LEU A 132 -1.70 -1.34 -16.04
N LYS A 133 -1.72 -0.94 -14.78
CA LYS A 133 -2.69 0.00 -14.24
C LYS A 133 -2.02 1.36 -14.06
N LYS A 134 -2.41 2.32 -14.91
CA LYS A 134 -1.87 3.68 -14.86
C LYS A 134 -2.42 4.47 -13.68
N ALA A 135 -1.51 5.14 -12.98
CA ALA A 135 -1.81 6.14 -11.97
C ALA A 135 -2.24 7.46 -12.64
N ARG A 136 -3.18 8.18 -12.03
CA ARG A 136 -3.68 9.45 -12.57
C ARG A 136 -4.13 10.38 -11.44
N LEU A 137 -3.87 11.66 -11.61
CA LEU A 137 -4.41 12.70 -10.73
C LEU A 137 -5.46 13.48 -11.52
N ARG A 138 -6.74 13.23 -11.23
CA ARG A 138 -7.87 13.82 -11.93
C ARG A 138 -8.70 14.72 -11.01
N ARG A 139 -9.42 15.70 -11.59
CA ARG A 139 -10.42 16.46 -10.83
C ARG A 139 -11.46 15.53 -10.20
N PHE A 140 -11.98 14.59 -10.97
CA PHE A 140 -12.89 13.53 -10.53
C PHE A 140 -12.09 12.24 -10.32
N GLN A 141 -11.61 12.04 -9.11
CA GLN A 141 -10.73 10.94 -8.74
C GLN A 141 -11.52 9.68 -8.38
N THR A 142 -11.09 8.55 -8.90
CA THR A 142 -11.64 7.24 -8.58
C THR A 142 -10.58 6.33 -7.95
N SER A 143 -10.99 5.25 -7.29
CA SER A 143 -10.05 4.26 -6.75
C SER A 143 -9.24 3.53 -7.85
N ARG A 144 -9.68 3.63 -9.11
CA ARG A 144 -8.94 3.07 -10.26
C ARG A 144 -7.74 3.93 -10.66
N ASP A 145 -7.72 5.20 -10.28
CA ASP A 145 -6.68 6.15 -10.64
C ASP A 145 -5.50 6.14 -9.66
N TRP A 146 -5.64 5.45 -8.52
CA TRP A 146 -4.66 5.40 -7.44
C TRP A 146 -4.19 3.97 -7.16
N ASN A 147 -2.97 3.81 -6.67
CA ASN A 147 -2.34 2.52 -6.40
C ASN A 147 -1.65 2.53 -5.03
N HIS A 148 -2.16 1.71 -4.09
CA HIS A 148 -1.61 1.64 -2.73
C HIS A 148 -0.13 1.25 -2.69
N PRO A 149 0.33 0.15 -3.34
CA PRO A 149 1.72 -0.30 -3.20
C PRO A 149 2.77 0.67 -3.74
N THR A 150 2.37 1.61 -4.61
CA THR A 150 3.28 2.63 -5.16
C THR A 150 3.16 3.96 -4.45
N THR A 151 2.42 4.01 -3.33
CA THR A 151 2.19 5.25 -2.58
C THR A 151 3.24 5.44 -1.51
N PHE A 152 3.99 6.53 -1.62
CA PHE A 152 4.98 6.97 -0.63
C PHE A 152 4.51 8.30 -0.03
N VAL A 153 4.60 8.43 1.30
CA VAL A 153 4.01 9.55 2.05
C VAL A 153 5.01 10.06 3.07
N LYS A 154 5.14 11.39 3.23
CA LYS A 154 5.89 11.96 4.36
C LYS A 154 5.40 11.37 5.67
N ALA A 155 6.29 10.83 6.49
CA ALA A 155 5.98 10.10 7.72
C ALA A 155 5.08 10.91 8.67
N GLN A 156 5.31 12.22 8.77
CA GLN A 156 4.50 13.12 9.59
C GLN A 156 3.00 13.12 9.23
N LEU A 157 2.64 12.86 7.97
CA LEU A 157 1.24 12.82 7.53
C LEU A 157 0.56 11.53 7.98
N TYR A 158 1.20 10.39 7.84
CA TYR A 158 0.68 9.12 8.36
C TYR A 158 0.56 9.15 9.90
N LYS A 159 1.58 9.67 10.59
CA LYS A 159 1.54 9.80 12.06
C LYS A 159 0.43 10.74 12.54
N LYS A 160 0.16 11.83 11.81
CA LYS A 160 -0.92 12.77 12.13
C LYS A 160 -2.32 12.25 11.79
N TYR A 161 -2.43 11.42 10.76
CA TYR A 161 -3.70 10.91 10.24
C TYR A 161 -3.63 9.38 10.07
N PRO A 162 -3.58 8.60 11.15
CA PRO A 162 -3.53 7.14 11.05
C PRO A 162 -4.79 6.57 10.39
N PHE A 163 -4.71 5.34 9.95
CA PHE A 163 -5.86 4.61 9.41
C PHE A 163 -6.91 4.37 10.50
N PRO A 164 -8.18 4.69 10.27
CA PRO A 164 -9.20 4.62 11.32
C PRO A 164 -9.69 3.19 11.65
N GLY A 165 -9.32 2.16 10.88
CA GLY A 165 -9.77 0.79 11.10
C GLY A 165 -11.24 0.56 10.77
N LEU A 166 -11.80 1.31 9.80
CA LEU A 166 -13.23 1.27 9.47
C LEU A 166 -13.59 0.22 8.41
N GLY A 167 -12.62 -0.22 7.62
CA GLY A 167 -12.87 -1.19 6.56
C GLY A 167 -11.69 -1.40 5.61
N ILE A 168 -11.92 -2.14 4.53
CA ILE A 168 -10.88 -2.57 3.58
C ILE A 168 -10.38 -1.47 2.62
N HIS A 169 -10.78 -0.21 2.82
CA HIS A 169 -10.46 0.93 1.94
C HIS A 169 -9.92 2.14 2.72
N ASP A 170 -9.40 1.95 3.93
CA ASP A 170 -8.92 3.04 4.77
C ASP A 170 -7.73 3.77 4.15
N ASP A 171 -6.88 3.04 3.42
CA ASP A 171 -5.77 3.55 2.63
C ASP A 171 -6.23 4.53 1.53
N TYR A 172 -7.27 4.17 0.79
CA TYR A 172 -7.87 5.06 -0.19
C TYR A 172 -8.58 6.25 0.48
N GLY A 173 -9.21 6.02 1.62
CA GLY A 173 -9.79 7.08 2.46
C GLY A 173 -8.75 8.11 2.92
N PHE A 174 -7.58 7.64 3.35
CA PHE A 174 -6.43 8.49 3.68
C PHE A 174 -5.98 9.32 2.48
N TYR A 175 -5.79 8.70 1.31
CA TYR A 175 -5.41 9.41 0.09
C TYR A 175 -6.41 10.53 -0.26
N LEU A 176 -7.71 10.25 -0.20
CA LEU A 176 -8.75 11.24 -0.45
C LEU A 176 -8.73 12.39 0.57
N LYS A 177 -8.42 12.09 1.85
CA LYS A 177 -8.23 13.10 2.89
C LYS A 177 -7.06 14.01 2.58
N MET A 178 -5.93 13.46 2.14
CA MET A 178 -4.75 14.26 1.75
C MET A 178 -5.08 15.22 0.61
N ARG A 179 -5.85 14.78 -0.37
CA ARG A 179 -6.34 15.66 -1.44
C ARG A 179 -7.22 16.79 -0.93
N LYS A 180 -8.16 16.51 -0.03
CA LYS A 180 -9.05 17.52 0.57
C LYS A 180 -8.30 18.54 1.41
N LEU A 181 -7.20 18.13 2.04
CA LEU A 181 -6.31 19.00 2.80
C LEU A 181 -5.36 19.82 1.91
N GLY A 182 -5.47 19.72 0.59
CA GLY A 182 -4.62 20.46 -0.35
C GLY A 182 -3.16 20.05 -0.32
N LYS A 183 -2.85 18.80 0.06
CA LYS A 183 -1.48 18.31 0.06
C LYS A 183 -0.93 18.20 -1.35
N LYS A 184 0.37 18.51 -1.51
CA LYS A 184 1.03 18.40 -2.82
C LYS A 184 1.24 16.93 -3.16
N ILE A 185 0.51 16.46 -4.17
CA ILE A 185 0.51 15.08 -4.64
C ILE A 185 1.15 15.03 -6.02
N VAL A 186 2.10 14.12 -6.20
CA VAL A 186 2.77 13.89 -7.49
C VAL A 186 2.43 12.50 -8.01
N VAL A 187 2.19 12.38 -9.30
CA VAL A 187 2.04 11.11 -10.00
C VAL A 187 3.27 10.86 -10.84
N VAL A 188 3.90 9.71 -10.61
CA VAL A 188 5.06 9.25 -11.39
C VAL A 188 4.57 8.34 -12.50
N ASP A 189 4.90 8.63 -13.77
CA ASP A 189 4.47 7.82 -14.93
C ASP A 189 5.40 6.62 -15.20
N GLU A 190 5.87 5.98 -14.12
CA GLU A 190 6.69 4.77 -14.16
C GLU A 190 6.04 3.67 -13.33
N VAL A 191 6.37 2.41 -13.63
CA VAL A 191 5.92 1.27 -12.82
C VAL A 191 6.86 1.14 -11.64
N LEU A 192 6.34 1.32 -10.41
CA LEU A 192 7.17 1.19 -9.21
C LEU A 192 6.91 -0.10 -8.44
N ALA A 193 5.76 -0.75 -8.66
CA ALA A 193 5.45 -1.99 -7.95
C ALA A 193 4.64 -2.96 -8.80
N ASN A 194 4.62 -4.19 -8.33
CA ASN A 194 3.85 -5.30 -8.86
C ASN A 194 2.87 -5.78 -7.79
N PHE A 195 1.63 -5.96 -8.16
CA PHE A 195 0.54 -6.40 -7.28
C PHE A 195 0.04 -7.78 -7.70
N MET A 196 0.03 -8.72 -6.77
CA MET A 196 -0.50 -10.06 -6.99
C MET A 196 -2.00 -10.08 -6.68
N MET A 197 -2.82 -10.28 -7.71
CA MET A 197 -4.28 -10.36 -7.55
C MET A 197 -4.65 -11.74 -6.95
N GLY A 198 -5.54 -11.76 -5.96
CA GLY A 198 -5.94 -13.01 -5.29
C GLY A 198 -6.18 -12.85 -3.79
N GLY A 199 -5.86 -11.67 -3.21
CA GLY A 199 -6.02 -11.41 -1.78
C GLY A 199 -7.48 -11.22 -1.32
N ALA A 200 -7.67 -10.90 -0.04
CA ALA A 200 -8.93 -10.83 0.72
C ALA A 200 -10.08 -9.99 0.09
N SER A 201 -9.80 -9.16 -0.93
CA SER A 201 -10.81 -8.30 -1.56
C SER A 201 -11.62 -8.95 -2.69
N ASN A 202 -11.40 -10.24 -3.02
CA ASN A 202 -11.95 -10.89 -4.23
C ASN A 202 -13.18 -11.82 -3.98
N HIS A 203 -13.75 -11.85 -2.78
CA HIS A 203 -14.96 -12.65 -2.55
C HIS A 203 -16.17 -12.12 -3.34
N LYS A 204 -16.78 -12.99 -4.18
CA LYS A 204 -17.91 -12.67 -5.06
C LYS A 204 -19.22 -13.07 -4.40
N SER A 205 -19.73 -12.22 -3.50
CA SER A 205 -21.09 -12.34 -2.96
C SER A 205 -21.82 -11.03 -3.20
N PHE A 206 -23.10 -11.10 -3.60
CA PHE A 206 -23.93 -9.91 -3.80
C PHE A 206 -24.05 -9.08 -2.51
N GLY A 207 -24.26 -9.75 -1.36
CA GLY A 207 -24.32 -9.07 -0.06
C GLY A 207 -23.01 -8.34 0.30
N GLU A 208 -21.86 -8.95 -0.02
CA GLU A 208 -20.55 -8.31 0.18
C GLU A 208 -20.30 -7.16 -0.80
N ALA A 209 -20.77 -7.27 -2.05
CA ALA A 209 -20.70 -6.17 -3.00
C ALA A 209 -21.46 -4.94 -2.50
N VAL A 210 -22.68 -5.12 -2.01
CA VAL A 210 -23.50 -4.04 -1.40
C VAL A 210 -22.77 -3.45 -0.18
N ARG A 211 -22.22 -4.29 0.68
CA ARG A 211 -21.43 -3.84 1.83
C ARG A 211 -20.23 -3.01 1.39
N ARG A 212 -19.43 -3.49 0.41
CA ARG A 212 -18.28 -2.75 -0.12
C ARG A 212 -18.64 -1.41 -0.76
N ILE A 213 -19.75 -1.34 -1.50
CA ILE A 213 -20.28 -0.08 -2.05
C ILE A 213 -20.56 0.91 -0.93
N ARG A 214 -21.37 0.47 0.08
CA ARG A 214 -21.75 1.30 1.22
C ARG A 214 -20.53 1.78 2.01
N ASP A 215 -19.60 0.87 2.31
CA ASP A 215 -18.45 1.14 3.15
C ASP A 215 -17.44 2.04 2.42
N ARG A 216 -17.16 1.80 1.13
CA ARG A 216 -16.34 2.70 0.30
C ARG A 216 -16.94 4.10 0.25
N TYR A 217 -18.23 4.23 -0.04
CA TYR A 217 -18.87 5.54 -0.06
C TYR A 217 -18.81 6.22 1.31
N ARG A 218 -19.18 5.50 2.37
CA ARG A 218 -19.29 6.05 3.74
C ARG A 218 -17.92 6.43 4.30
N TYR A 219 -16.94 5.54 4.21
CA TYR A 219 -15.65 5.67 4.88
C TYR A 219 -14.56 6.32 4.04
N CYS A 220 -14.68 6.33 2.70
CA CYS A 220 -13.72 7.03 1.86
C CYS A 220 -14.25 8.39 1.38
N TYR A 221 -15.43 8.42 0.80
CA TYR A 221 -15.95 9.65 0.19
C TYR A 221 -16.68 10.56 1.16
N ARG A 222 -17.73 10.06 1.80
CA ARG A 222 -18.61 10.88 2.65
C ARG A 222 -17.87 11.49 3.86
N ILE A 223 -17.07 10.69 4.55
CA ILE A 223 -16.31 11.15 5.74
C ILE A 223 -15.31 12.26 5.38
N ASN A 224 -14.80 12.26 4.15
CA ASN A 224 -13.89 13.27 3.61
C ASN A 224 -14.61 14.42 2.88
N GLY A 225 -15.93 14.53 2.99
CA GLY A 225 -16.72 15.63 2.41
C GLY A 225 -16.78 15.61 0.88
N TYR A 226 -16.74 14.45 0.26
CA TYR A 226 -16.95 14.30 -1.20
C TYR A 226 -18.44 14.23 -1.54
N SER A 227 -18.78 14.60 -2.79
CA SER A 227 -20.14 14.63 -3.29
C SER A 227 -20.84 13.27 -3.27
N ARG A 228 -22.18 13.28 -3.15
CA ARG A 228 -23.00 12.07 -3.25
C ARG A 228 -22.88 11.33 -4.59
N TRP A 229 -22.47 12.02 -5.65
CA TRP A 229 -22.24 11.41 -6.96
C TRP A 229 -21.17 10.30 -6.95
N TYR A 230 -20.26 10.29 -5.99
CA TYR A 230 -19.31 9.19 -5.81
C TYR A 230 -19.95 7.86 -5.39
N MET A 231 -21.21 7.84 -4.96
CA MET A 231 -21.97 6.61 -4.79
C MET A 231 -22.13 5.86 -6.12
N VAL A 232 -22.36 6.59 -7.22
CA VAL A 232 -22.47 6.00 -8.57
C VAL A 232 -21.16 5.32 -8.96
N GLU A 233 -20.01 5.96 -8.69
CA GLU A 233 -18.70 5.35 -8.91
C GLU A 233 -18.54 4.03 -8.14
N CYS A 234 -18.93 4.00 -6.87
CA CYS A 234 -18.86 2.78 -6.06
C CYS A 234 -19.70 1.64 -6.65
N VAL A 235 -20.92 1.95 -7.13
CA VAL A 235 -21.82 0.98 -7.77
C VAL A 235 -21.23 0.46 -9.07
N VAL A 236 -20.72 1.36 -9.93
CA VAL A 236 -20.13 1.00 -11.24
C VAL A 236 -18.91 0.09 -11.06
N ILE A 237 -18.03 0.40 -10.10
CA ILE A 237 -16.84 -0.43 -9.86
C ILE A 237 -17.22 -1.83 -9.37
N GLU A 238 -18.12 -1.94 -8.41
CA GLU A 238 -18.51 -3.25 -7.89
C GLU A 238 -19.34 -4.04 -8.91
N GLY A 239 -20.22 -3.38 -9.67
CA GLY A 239 -20.94 -4.01 -10.77
C GLY A 239 -20.00 -4.56 -11.86
N ALA A 240 -18.98 -3.79 -12.24
CA ALA A 240 -17.97 -4.26 -13.18
C ALA A 240 -17.18 -5.48 -12.67
N LYS A 241 -16.84 -5.52 -11.37
CA LYS A 241 -16.19 -6.69 -10.76
C LYS A 241 -17.07 -7.95 -10.81
N MET A 242 -18.39 -7.80 -10.66
CA MET A 242 -19.31 -8.93 -10.72
C MET A 242 -19.51 -9.46 -12.14
N LEU A 243 -19.36 -8.62 -13.17
CA LEU A 243 -19.58 -8.98 -14.58
C LEU A 243 -18.31 -9.51 -15.27
N ILE A 244 -17.13 -9.01 -14.91
CA ILE A 244 -15.86 -9.27 -15.63
C ILE A 244 -15.01 -10.31 -14.89
N GLY A 245 -15.27 -10.58 -13.64
CA GLY A 245 -14.60 -11.59 -12.82
C GLY A 245 -15.27 -12.98 -12.94
#